data_dd645c382288fa4cb896c332039e43bb
#
_entry.id   dd645c382288fa4cb896c332039e43bb
#
_cell.length_a   1.000
_cell.length_b   1.000
_cell.length_c   1.000
_cell.angle_alpha   90.00
_cell.angle_beta   90.00
_cell.angle_gamma   90.00
#
_symmetry.space_group_name_H-M   'P 1'
#
loop_
_entity.id
_entity.type
_entity.pdbx_description
1 polymer ?
#
loop_
_entity_poly.entity_id
_entity_poly.type
_entity_poly.pdbx_seq_one_letter_code
_entity_poly.pdbx_strand_id
1 'polypeptide(L)'
;MMANASGTGQAFNILIVGQSGRLQYEAVLFAASLRHSDPGFAGRLFVAEPQPGPLWRHDPRITDPAVRTLLTDLGAEILPFDSRAFGETYPYGNKIEALSALPEGEPFVFFDTDTLITGPLSQVPFDFAKPSASLRREGTWPSIELYGPGYGAIWKSLYDRFGLDYPTSLDLGHPDEYWQRYLYFNAGWFFYRCPRQFGARFLSYATEILSNPPEALVCQTLDPWLDQVALPLVIHSLGGGRQTLPPGLLDGSVSCHYRTMPLLYARESDAVVAVLETVAAQNAVKRVLKDHEPFKKMIYQPKGVAVRALFDRANLPRREQVIRNTIKREGLWVR
;
A
#
# COMPACT_ATOMS: atom_id res chain seq x y z
N MET A 1 21.91 27.16 26.42
CA MET A 1 20.61 26.49 26.68
C MET A 1 20.01 26.15 25.34
N MET A 2 20.22 24.92 24.86
CA MET A 2 19.57 24.43 23.65
C MET A 2 18.20 23.85 24.06
N ALA A 3 17.12 24.44 23.56
CA ALA A 3 15.78 23.93 23.78
C ALA A 3 15.63 22.62 23.03
N ASN A 4 15.46 21.52 23.75
CA ASN A 4 15.00 20.27 23.24
C ASN A 4 13.58 20.48 22.69
N ALA A 5 13.43 20.62 21.39
CA ALA A 5 12.16 20.47 20.71
C ALA A 5 11.82 18.97 20.69
N SER A 6 11.21 18.49 21.76
CA SER A 6 10.51 17.21 21.76
C SER A 6 9.27 17.36 20.86
N GLY A 7 9.42 17.08 19.59
CA GLY A 7 8.30 16.93 18.67
C GLY A 7 7.51 15.69 19.07
N THR A 8 6.53 15.86 19.97
CA THR A 8 5.51 14.83 20.21
C THR A 8 4.60 14.79 18.99
N GLY A 9 4.99 14.01 17.97
CA GLY A 9 4.08 13.67 16.87
C GLY A 9 2.81 13.05 17.47
N GLN A 10 1.66 13.33 16.89
CA GLN A 10 0.39 12.72 17.30
C GLN A 10 0.52 11.20 17.21
N ALA A 11 0.18 10.48 18.28
CA ALA A 11 0.16 9.01 18.27
C ALA A 11 -0.85 8.51 17.23
N PHE A 12 -0.50 7.48 16.50
CA PHE A 12 -1.35 6.86 15.47
C PHE A 12 -1.14 5.36 15.42
N ASN A 13 -2.10 4.66 14.83
CA ASN A 13 -2.03 3.23 14.63
C ASN A 13 -1.63 2.89 13.19
N ILE A 14 -1.02 1.74 13.00
CA ILE A 14 -0.71 1.20 11.67
C ILE A 14 -1.66 0.06 11.37
N LEU A 15 -2.19 0.02 10.15
CA LEU A 15 -2.99 -1.06 9.62
C LEU A 15 -2.30 -1.69 8.41
N ILE A 16 -2.14 -3.02 8.44
CA ILE A 16 -1.82 -3.85 7.27
C ILE A 16 -2.82 -5.00 7.16
N VAL A 17 -2.90 -5.68 6.02
CA VAL A 17 -3.73 -6.88 5.85
C VAL A 17 -2.89 -8.13 5.95
N GLY A 18 -3.24 -9.04 6.86
CA GLY A 18 -2.67 -10.39 6.97
C GLY A 18 -3.64 -11.43 6.41
N GLN A 19 -3.17 -12.23 5.46
CA GLN A 19 -3.99 -13.26 4.80
C GLN A 19 -3.14 -14.48 4.48
N SER A 20 -3.77 -15.63 4.30
CA SER A 20 -3.11 -16.86 3.86
C SER A 20 -2.24 -16.67 2.61
N GLY A 21 -1.26 -17.52 2.41
CA GLY A 21 -0.32 -17.42 1.31
C GLY A 21 0.77 -16.36 1.53
N ARG A 22 1.06 -15.53 0.53
CA ARG A 22 2.17 -14.56 0.54
C ARG A 22 2.05 -13.51 1.65
N LEU A 23 0.86 -12.96 1.85
CA LEU A 23 0.66 -11.82 2.75
C LEU A 23 0.99 -12.12 4.20
N GLN A 24 0.82 -13.37 4.68
CA GLN A 24 1.18 -13.72 6.06
C GLN A 24 2.69 -13.57 6.32
N TYR A 25 3.54 -13.90 5.37
CA TYR A 25 5.00 -13.77 5.49
C TYR A 25 5.46 -12.32 5.28
N GLU A 26 4.79 -11.59 4.40
CA GLU A 26 5.02 -10.16 4.22
C GLU A 26 4.65 -9.36 5.47
N ALA A 27 3.58 -9.75 6.18
CA ALA A 27 3.21 -9.13 7.45
C ALA A 27 4.30 -9.31 8.52
N VAL A 28 4.96 -10.47 8.57
CA VAL A 28 6.12 -10.68 9.45
C VAL A 28 7.26 -9.75 9.08
N LEU A 29 7.57 -9.62 7.79
CA LEU A 29 8.64 -8.74 7.34
C LEU A 29 8.33 -7.28 7.63
N PHE A 30 7.08 -6.85 7.43
CA PHE A 30 6.61 -5.52 7.79
C PHE A 30 6.80 -5.25 9.29
N ALA A 31 6.25 -6.12 10.15
CA ALA A 31 6.32 -5.97 11.61
C ALA A 31 7.76 -5.95 12.12
N ALA A 32 8.60 -6.86 11.63
CA ALA A 32 10.00 -6.92 12.00
C ALA A 32 10.80 -5.68 11.54
N SER A 33 10.51 -5.15 10.33
CA SER A 33 11.14 -3.94 9.83
C SER A 33 10.71 -2.69 10.60
N LEU A 34 9.45 -2.61 11.02
CA LEU A 34 8.96 -1.55 11.89
C LEU A 34 9.72 -1.53 13.22
N ARG A 35 9.83 -2.67 13.90
CA ARG A 35 10.55 -2.76 15.18
C ARG A 35 12.04 -2.48 15.06
N HIS A 36 12.63 -2.82 13.92
CA HIS A 36 14.04 -2.51 13.62
C HIS A 36 14.26 -1.02 13.35
N SER A 37 13.44 -0.42 12.50
CA SER A 37 13.65 0.94 11.99
C SER A 37 13.03 2.03 12.88
N ASP A 38 12.04 1.69 13.71
CA ASP A 38 11.39 2.58 14.67
C ASP A 38 11.07 1.83 15.98
N PRO A 39 12.10 1.44 16.76
CA PRO A 39 11.91 0.68 18.01
C PRO A 39 11.11 1.44 19.07
N GLY A 40 11.01 2.77 18.95
CA GLY A 40 10.24 3.65 19.83
C GLY A 40 8.80 3.91 19.35
N PHE A 41 8.34 3.26 18.29
CA PHE A 41 6.98 3.45 17.80
C PHE A 41 5.95 3.10 18.88
N ALA A 42 5.21 4.10 19.36
CA ALA A 42 4.28 3.98 20.48
C ALA A 42 2.84 3.62 20.09
N GLY A 43 2.52 3.66 18.79
CA GLY A 43 1.21 3.25 18.28
C GLY A 43 1.05 1.72 18.20
N ARG A 44 -0.16 1.27 17.93
CA ARG A 44 -0.45 -0.15 17.70
C ARG A 44 -0.23 -0.53 16.25
N LEU A 45 0.28 -1.73 16.02
CA LEU A 45 0.31 -2.35 14.69
C LEU A 45 -0.83 -3.37 14.62
N PHE A 46 -1.83 -3.08 13.81
CA PHE A 46 -2.92 -4.00 13.50
C PHE A 46 -2.64 -4.77 12.22
N VAL A 47 -2.75 -6.09 12.32
CA VAL A 47 -2.75 -7.01 11.19
C VAL A 47 -4.19 -7.47 11.00
N ALA A 48 -4.92 -6.82 10.07
CA ALA A 48 -6.31 -7.15 9.81
C ALA A 48 -6.40 -8.49 9.07
N GLU A 49 -7.14 -9.42 9.62
CA GLU A 49 -7.32 -10.77 9.12
C GLU A 49 -8.74 -10.98 8.63
N PRO A 50 -8.96 -11.17 7.31
CA PRO A 50 -10.28 -11.49 6.80
C PRO A 50 -10.75 -12.85 7.34
N GLN A 51 -12.02 -12.92 7.76
CA GLN A 51 -12.59 -14.14 8.28
C GLN A 51 -13.30 -14.95 7.20
N PRO A 52 -13.40 -16.29 7.35
CA PRO A 52 -14.18 -17.13 6.46
C PRO A 52 -15.64 -16.67 6.40
N GLY A 53 -16.22 -16.69 5.20
CA GLY A 53 -17.59 -16.25 4.99
C GLY A 53 -18.05 -16.57 3.55
N PRO A 54 -19.28 -16.19 3.17
CA PRO A 54 -19.86 -16.57 1.89
C PRO A 54 -19.11 -15.99 0.67
N LEU A 55 -18.29 -14.95 0.87
CA LEU A 55 -17.49 -14.34 -0.18
C LEU A 55 -16.11 -14.97 -0.34
N TRP A 56 -15.78 -16.00 0.44
CA TRP A 56 -14.52 -16.73 0.38
C TRP A 56 -14.76 -18.20 0.09
N ARG A 57 -14.17 -18.74 -0.97
CA ARG A 57 -14.18 -20.17 -1.29
C ARG A 57 -13.20 -20.96 -0.44
N HIS A 58 -12.12 -20.29 -0.03
CA HIS A 58 -11.06 -20.85 0.79
C HIS A 58 -10.91 -20.02 2.06
N ASP A 59 -10.39 -20.64 3.13
CA ASP A 59 -10.12 -19.93 4.37
C ASP A 59 -9.06 -18.83 4.13
N PRO A 60 -9.40 -17.54 4.27
CA PRO A 60 -8.47 -16.46 4.02
C PRO A 60 -7.50 -16.17 5.19
N ARG A 61 -7.74 -16.75 6.37
CA ARG A 61 -6.97 -16.47 7.58
C ARG A 61 -5.50 -16.86 7.44
N ILE A 62 -4.66 -16.27 8.27
CA ILE A 62 -3.27 -16.68 8.45
C ILE A 62 -3.23 -18.14 8.87
N THR A 63 -2.64 -19.01 8.05
CA THR A 63 -2.64 -20.47 8.22
C THR A 63 -1.45 -21.00 9.01
N ASP A 64 -0.33 -20.26 9.01
CA ASP A 64 0.92 -20.68 9.66
C ASP A 64 0.93 -20.24 11.14
N PRO A 65 0.91 -21.19 12.11
CA PRO A 65 0.96 -20.85 13.53
C PRO A 65 2.24 -20.11 13.94
N ALA A 66 3.38 -20.39 13.27
CA ALA A 66 4.64 -19.72 13.56
C ALA A 66 4.60 -18.26 13.15
N VAL A 67 3.91 -17.94 12.05
CA VAL A 67 3.62 -16.56 11.64
C VAL A 67 2.81 -15.84 12.71
N ARG A 68 1.71 -16.44 13.17
CA ARG A 68 0.84 -15.83 14.21
C ARG A 68 1.62 -15.52 15.49
N THR A 69 2.36 -16.53 15.99
CA THR A 69 3.19 -16.36 17.18
C THR A 69 4.19 -15.23 17.00
N LEU A 70 4.94 -15.23 15.89
CA LEU A 70 5.96 -14.20 15.64
C LEU A 70 5.37 -12.80 15.48
N LEU A 71 4.21 -12.64 14.83
CA LEU A 71 3.52 -11.35 14.75
C LEU A 71 3.17 -10.83 16.15
N THR A 72 2.65 -11.68 17.03
CA THR A 72 2.36 -11.33 18.43
C THR A 72 3.63 -10.97 19.20
N ASP A 73 4.71 -11.73 19.05
CA ASP A 73 6.01 -11.46 19.69
C ASP A 73 6.61 -10.12 19.22
N LEU A 74 6.34 -9.74 17.96
CA LEU A 74 6.68 -8.43 17.39
C LEU A 74 5.73 -7.31 17.83
N GLY A 75 4.76 -7.61 18.70
CA GLY A 75 3.79 -6.64 19.23
C GLY A 75 2.73 -6.21 18.21
N ALA A 76 2.39 -7.06 17.25
CA ALA A 76 1.26 -6.86 16.38
C ALA A 76 -0.02 -7.46 16.97
N GLU A 77 -1.15 -6.78 16.78
CA GLU A 77 -2.48 -7.25 17.14
C GLU A 77 -3.17 -7.81 15.89
N ILE A 78 -3.51 -9.11 15.88
CA ILE A 78 -4.28 -9.71 14.79
C ILE A 78 -5.74 -9.35 15.00
N LEU A 79 -6.30 -8.58 14.06
CA LEU A 79 -7.64 -8.01 14.16
C LEU A 79 -8.56 -8.66 13.13
N PRO A 80 -9.50 -9.53 13.55
CA PRO A 80 -10.44 -10.18 12.64
C PRO A 80 -11.44 -9.18 12.05
N PHE A 81 -11.80 -9.34 10.78
CA PHE A 81 -12.89 -8.61 10.14
C PHE A 81 -13.62 -9.46 9.12
N ASP A 82 -14.92 -9.18 8.91
CA ASP A 82 -15.76 -9.86 7.93
C ASP A 82 -15.74 -9.10 6.59
N SER A 83 -15.45 -9.81 5.49
CA SER A 83 -15.65 -9.28 4.16
C SER A 83 -17.15 -9.32 3.81
N ARG A 84 -17.72 -8.15 3.47
CA ARG A 84 -19.15 -7.99 3.19
C ARG A 84 -19.45 -7.58 1.74
N ALA A 85 -18.47 -7.01 1.05
CA ALA A 85 -18.64 -6.49 -0.30
C ALA A 85 -17.74 -7.17 -1.33
N PHE A 86 -16.51 -7.48 -1.01
CA PHE A 86 -15.52 -7.87 -2.02
C PHE A 86 -15.06 -9.32 -1.91
N GLY A 87 -14.53 -9.75 -0.77
CA GLY A 87 -14.03 -11.11 -0.57
C GLY A 87 -12.99 -11.54 -1.61
N GLU A 88 -13.09 -12.80 -2.05
CA GLU A 88 -12.15 -13.41 -3.01
C GLU A 88 -12.25 -12.84 -4.43
N THR A 89 -13.37 -12.24 -4.80
CA THR A 89 -13.57 -11.66 -6.15
C THR A 89 -12.77 -10.38 -6.36
N TYR A 90 -12.51 -9.65 -5.27
CA TYR A 90 -11.66 -8.46 -5.29
C TYR A 90 -10.86 -8.34 -3.98
N PRO A 91 -9.78 -9.14 -3.80
CA PRO A 91 -9.02 -9.19 -2.55
C PRO A 91 -8.37 -7.86 -2.13
N TYR A 92 -8.15 -6.95 -3.08
CA TYR A 92 -7.69 -5.59 -2.79
C TYR A 92 -8.70 -4.79 -1.96
N GLY A 93 -9.98 -5.17 -1.97
CA GLY A 93 -11.03 -4.60 -1.13
C GLY A 93 -10.83 -4.84 0.37
N ASN A 94 -10.01 -5.82 0.77
CA ASN A 94 -9.70 -6.06 2.17
C ASN A 94 -9.14 -4.82 2.88
N LYS A 95 -8.32 -4.00 2.20
CA LYS A 95 -7.81 -2.74 2.75
C LYS A 95 -8.91 -1.71 3.06
N ILE A 96 -10.03 -1.80 2.34
CA ILE A 96 -11.19 -0.92 2.52
C ILE A 96 -12.03 -1.42 3.70
N GLU A 97 -12.37 -2.71 3.71
CA GLU A 97 -13.28 -3.30 4.69
C GLU A 97 -12.65 -3.41 6.09
N ALA A 98 -11.33 -3.68 6.15
CA ALA A 98 -10.57 -3.78 7.40
C ALA A 98 -10.60 -2.48 8.25
N LEU A 99 -10.79 -1.32 7.62
CA LEU A 99 -10.87 -0.03 8.33
C LEU A 99 -12.01 0.01 9.34
N SER A 100 -13.09 -0.74 9.12
CA SER A 100 -14.23 -0.82 10.03
C SER A 100 -13.91 -1.51 11.36
N ALA A 101 -12.88 -2.32 11.40
CA ALA A 101 -12.45 -3.05 12.59
C ALA A 101 -11.54 -2.23 13.51
N LEU A 102 -10.92 -1.16 13.00
CA LEU A 102 -10.06 -0.29 13.80
C LEU A 102 -10.85 0.54 14.84
N PRO A 103 -10.21 0.94 15.94
CA PRO A 103 -10.79 1.85 16.92
C PRO A 103 -11.25 3.16 16.29
N GLU A 104 -12.48 3.58 16.60
CA GLU A 104 -13.05 4.82 16.10
C GLU A 104 -12.33 6.05 16.68
N GLY A 105 -12.08 7.07 15.84
CA GLY A 105 -11.51 8.33 16.29
C GLY A 105 -10.00 8.30 16.58
N GLU A 106 -9.35 7.15 16.45
CA GLU A 106 -7.89 7.06 16.55
C GLU A 106 -7.24 7.24 15.17
N PRO A 107 -6.24 8.12 15.03
CA PRO A 107 -5.52 8.31 13.77
C PRO A 107 -4.87 7.01 13.29
N PHE A 108 -4.86 6.80 11.99
CA PHE A 108 -4.28 5.60 11.39
C PHE A 108 -3.48 5.90 10.12
N VAL A 109 -2.53 5.04 9.84
CA VAL A 109 -1.86 4.90 8.55
C VAL A 109 -2.03 3.46 8.08
N PHE A 110 -2.58 3.30 6.89
CA PHE A 110 -2.61 2.01 6.19
C PHE A 110 -1.36 1.85 5.35
N PHE A 111 -0.82 0.65 5.30
CA PHE A 111 0.21 0.24 4.32
C PHE A 111 -0.20 -1.07 3.65
N ASP A 112 0.08 -1.20 2.35
CA ASP A 112 0.12 -2.52 1.71
C ASP A 112 1.19 -3.37 2.39
N THR A 113 0.88 -4.64 2.62
CA THR A 113 1.70 -5.53 3.43
C THR A 113 3.09 -5.80 2.81
N ASP A 114 3.20 -5.65 1.48
CA ASP A 114 4.46 -5.70 0.74
C ASP A 114 5.25 -4.37 0.84
N THR A 115 5.31 -3.83 2.05
CA THR A 115 6.08 -2.62 2.41
C THR A 115 7.14 -2.97 3.46
N LEU A 116 8.33 -2.41 3.31
CA LEU A 116 9.41 -2.46 4.29
C LEU A 116 9.52 -1.09 4.96
N ILE A 117 9.54 -1.04 6.30
CA ILE A 117 9.82 0.19 7.03
C ILE A 117 11.33 0.35 7.12
N THR A 118 11.83 1.50 6.66
CA THR A 118 13.26 1.77 6.47
C THR A 118 13.77 2.95 7.30
N GLY A 119 12.87 3.63 8.03
CA GLY A 119 13.21 4.75 8.87
C GLY A 119 12.17 4.99 9.97
N PRO A 120 12.38 6.02 10.83
CA PRO A 120 11.53 6.30 11.98
C PRO A 120 10.16 6.85 11.54
N LEU A 121 9.18 5.97 11.42
CA LEU A 121 7.81 6.31 11.00
C LEU A 121 7.13 7.27 11.98
N SER A 122 7.43 7.17 13.28
CA SER A 122 6.95 8.07 14.33
C SER A 122 7.37 9.54 14.15
N GLN A 123 8.38 9.81 13.31
CA GLN A 123 8.86 11.17 13.02
C GLN A 123 8.24 11.77 11.76
N VAL A 124 7.41 11.02 11.05
CA VAL A 124 6.72 11.54 9.85
C VAL A 124 5.68 12.59 10.27
N PRO A 125 5.71 13.80 9.69
CA PRO A 125 4.83 14.90 10.08
C PRO A 125 3.43 14.76 9.46
N PHE A 126 2.67 13.74 9.87
CA PHE A 126 1.31 13.53 9.38
C PHE A 126 0.38 14.64 9.84
N ASP A 127 -0.34 15.26 8.92
CA ASP A 127 -1.55 16.03 9.21
C ASP A 127 -2.79 15.12 9.04
N PHE A 128 -3.16 14.41 10.10
CA PHE A 128 -4.28 13.48 10.07
C PHE A 128 -5.63 14.15 9.79
N ALA A 129 -5.73 15.47 9.84
CA ALA A 129 -6.95 16.19 9.43
C ALA A 129 -7.07 16.31 7.90
N LYS A 130 -5.94 16.19 7.18
CA LYS A 130 -5.87 16.30 5.72
C LYS A 130 -5.33 14.99 5.12
N PRO A 131 -6.20 14.03 4.80
CA PRO A 131 -5.75 12.74 4.29
C PRO A 131 -4.97 12.86 2.98
N SER A 132 -4.03 11.95 2.77
CA SER A 132 -3.30 11.77 1.53
C SER A 132 -2.94 10.30 1.33
N ALA A 133 -2.33 9.99 0.19
CA ALA A 133 -1.87 8.66 -0.16
C ALA A 133 -0.62 8.75 -1.07
N SER A 134 -0.05 7.59 -1.44
CA SER A 134 1.13 7.53 -2.27
C SER A 134 0.90 8.15 -3.66
N LEU A 135 1.76 9.10 -4.01
CA LEU A 135 1.83 9.68 -5.37
C LEU A 135 2.72 8.87 -6.30
N ARG A 136 3.39 7.82 -5.81
CA ARG A 136 4.24 6.97 -6.63
C ARG A 136 3.39 6.14 -7.58
N ARG A 137 3.60 6.32 -8.88
CA ARG A 137 2.86 5.60 -9.93
C ARG A 137 3.75 4.55 -10.58
N GLU A 138 3.15 3.38 -10.82
CA GLU A 138 3.78 2.28 -11.55
C GLU A 138 2.97 1.90 -12.80
N GLY A 139 1.68 2.06 -12.75
CA GLY A 139 0.73 2.01 -13.85
C GLY A 139 -0.22 3.20 -13.76
N THR A 140 -0.96 3.45 -14.80
CA THR A 140 -1.95 4.52 -14.82
C THR A 140 -3.33 3.98 -15.13
N TRP A 141 -4.29 4.43 -14.37
CA TRP A 141 -5.70 4.37 -14.70
C TRP A 141 -6.21 5.82 -14.82
N PRO A 142 -7.13 6.12 -15.73
CA PRO A 142 -7.72 5.24 -16.74
C PRO A 142 -6.80 4.95 -17.94
N SER A 143 -7.10 3.89 -18.69
CA SER A 143 -6.54 3.67 -20.01
C SER A 143 -7.32 4.48 -21.03
N ILE A 144 -6.64 5.38 -21.76
CA ILE A 144 -7.30 6.22 -22.75
C ILE A 144 -7.34 5.49 -24.09
N GLU A 145 -8.55 5.21 -24.54
CA GLU A 145 -8.83 4.61 -25.83
C GLU A 145 -8.94 5.68 -26.92
N LEU A 146 -8.56 5.33 -28.16
CA LEU A 146 -8.46 6.29 -29.28
C LEU A 146 -9.74 7.08 -29.55
N TYR A 147 -10.88 6.44 -29.36
CA TYR A 147 -12.22 7.05 -29.57
C TYR A 147 -13.06 7.08 -28.29
N GLY A 148 -12.47 6.78 -27.17
CA GLY A 148 -13.15 6.81 -25.88
C GLY A 148 -13.06 8.16 -25.17
N PRO A 149 -13.70 8.28 -24.00
CA PRO A 149 -13.56 9.44 -23.14
C PRO A 149 -12.10 9.66 -22.70
N GLY A 150 -11.69 10.94 -22.67
CA GLY A 150 -10.40 11.35 -22.15
C GLY A 150 -10.32 11.35 -20.63
N TYR A 151 -9.14 11.67 -20.09
CA TYR A 151 -8.92 11.79 -18.63
C TYR A 151 -9.92 12.76 -17.98
N GLY A 152 -10.12 13.94 -18.59
CA GLY A 152 -11.02 14.97 -18.07
C GLY A 152 -12.44 14.47 -17.94
N ALA A 153 -12.98 13.84 -18.98
CA ALA A 153 -14.36 13.34 -18.99
C ALA A 153 -14.55 12.20 -17.97
N ILE A 154 -13.59 11.25 -17.89
CA ILE A 154 -13.63 10.13 -16.96
C ILE A 154 -13.60 10.63 -15.51
N TRP A 155 -12.61 11.43 -15.14
CA TRP A 155 -12.50 11.92 -13.76
C TRP A 155 -13.66 12.84 -13.39
N LYS A 156 -14.07 13.76 -14.30
CA LYS A 156 -15.22 14.63 -14.04
C LYS A 156 -16.49 13.83 -13.76
N SER A 157 -16.77 12.77 -14.53
CA SER A 157 -17.95 11.93 -14.31
C SER A 157 -17.98 11.25 -12.93
N LEU A 158 -16.81 10.86 -12.41
CA LEU A 158 -16.66 10.31 -11.06
C LEU A 158 -16.88 11.38 -9.98
N TYR A 159 -16.33 12.59 -10.16
CA TYR A 159 -16.56 13.70 -9.24
C TYR A 159 -18.02 14.14 -9.21
N ASP A 160 -18.65 14.26 -10.38
CA ASP A 160 -20.08 14.60 -10.51
C ASP A 160 -20.98 13.57 -9.82
N ARG A 161 -20.64 12.26 -9.93
CA ARG A 161 -21.36 11.16 -9.27
C ARG A 161 -21.50 11.37 -7.76
N PHE A 162 -20.46 11.91 -7.12
CA PHE A 162 -20.41 12.10 -5.67
C PHE A 162 -20.61 13.56 -5.25
N GLY A 163 -20.94 14.46 -6.18
CA GLY A 163 -21.13 15.88 -5.91
C GLY A 163 -19.88 16.58 -5.39
N LEU A 164 -18.71 16.16 -5.87
CA LEU A 164 -17.42 16.70 -5.44
C LEU A 164 -16.96 17.85 -6.36
N ASP A 165 -16.21 18.78 -5.79
CA ASP A 165 -15.65 19.92 -6.53
C ASP A 165 -14.47 19.49 -7.41
N TYR A 166 -14.77 19.07 -8.64
CA TYR A 166 -13.78 18.61 -9.61
C TYR A 166 -12.68 19.64 -9.92
N PRO A 167 -12.98 20.94 -10.19
CA PRO A 167 -11.96 21.94 -10.46
C PRO A 167 -10.85 22.03 -9.40
N THR A 168 -11.19 21.91 -8.12
CA THR A 168 -10.20 22.01 -7.02
C THR A 168 -9.31 20.78 -6.89
N SER A 169 -9.66 19.68 -7.55
CA SER A 169 -8.83 18.47 -7.60
C SER A 169 -7.70 18.53 -8.63
N LEU A 170 -7.79 19.47 -9.58
CA LEU A 170 -6.88 19.55 -10.71
C LEU A 170 -5.56 20.23 -10.36
N ASP A 171 -4.46 19.72 -10.90
CA ASP A 171 -3.18 20.40 -10.95
C ASP A 171 -3.06 21.18 -12.27
N LEU A 172 -3.34 22.47 -12.20
CA LEU A 172 -3.32 23.34 -13.37
C LEU A 172 -1.91 23.63 -13.90
N GLY A 173 -0.85 23.17 -13.23
CA GLY A 173 0.51 23.22 -13.73
C GLY A 173 0.75 22.24 -14.89
N HIS A 174 -0.19 21.30 -15.10
CA HIS A 174 -0.15 20.34 -16.20
C HIS A 174 -1.21 20.63 -17.25
N PRO A 175 -0.90 20.37 -18.55
CA PRO A 175 -1.87 20.57 -19.62
C PRO A 175 -3.09 19.65 -19.49
N ASP A 176 -4.16 20.01 -20.19
CA ASP A 176 -5.35 19.17 -20.27
C ASP A 176 -5.02 17.82 -20.92
N GLU A 177 -5.81 16.81 -20.56
CA GLU A 177 -5.60 15.41 -21.00
C GLU A 177 -4.22 14.83 -20.68
N TYR A 178 -3.44 15.47 -19.78
CA TYR A 178 -2.21 14.92 -19.27
C TYR A 178 -2.44 14.28 -17.89
N TRP A 179 -2.04 13.06 -17.74
CA TRP A 179 -2.38 12.22 -16.57
C TRP A 179 -2.01 12.83 -15.19
N GLN A 180 -0.96 13.66 -15.09
CA GLN A 180 -0.57 14.29 -13.82
C GLN A 180 -1.50 15.42 -13.38
N ARG A 181 -2.30 15.97 -14.29
CA ARG A 181 -3.29 16.98 -13.97
C ARG A 181 -4.36 16.48 -13.01
N TYR A 182 -4.70 15.19 -13.09
CA TYR A 182 -5.81 14.58 -12.33
C TYR A 182 -5.32 14.00 -11.01
N LEU A 183 -6.11 14.17 -9.95
CA LEU A 183 -5.77 13.60 -8.64
C LEU A 183 -5.86 12.08 -8.72
N TYR A 184 -4.73 11.44 -8.49
CA TYR A 184 -4.63 9.99 -8.50
C TYR A 184 -3.58 9.54 -7.49
N PHE A 185 -3.87 8.45 -6.78
CA PHE A 185 -2.97 7.86 -5.80
C PHE A 185 -2.78 6.37 -6.07
N ASN A 186 -1.58 5.87 -5.77
CA ASN A 186 -1.38 4.47 -5.51
C ASN A 186 -1.90 4.16 -4.10
N ALA A 187 -2.64 3.08 -3.94
CA ALA A 187 -3.23 2.71 -2.64
C ALA A 187 -2.25 1.91 -1.74
N GLY A 188 -0.94 2.06 -1.95
CA GLY A 188 0.10 1.39 -1.17
C GLY A 188 0.25 1.92 0.25
N TRP A 189 -0.14 3.17 0.49
CA TRP A 189 -0.34 3.76 1.81
C TRP A 189 -1.33 4.92 1.74
N PHE A 190 -2.08 5.11 2.82
CA PHE A 190 -2.95 6.28 3.04
C PHE A 190 -3.19 6.46 4.54
N PHE A 191 -3.64 7.64 4.94
CA PHE A 191 -3.86 7.97 6.36
C PHE A 191 -5.03 8.92 6.57
N TYR A 192 -5.60 8.90 7.76
CA TYR A 192 -6.62 9.84 8.23
C TYR A 192 -6.81 9.75 9.75
N ARG A 193 -7.48 10.74 10.32
CA ARG A 193 -7.75 10.85 11.77
C ARG A 193 -8.76 9.83 12.31
N CYS A 194 -9.63 9.26 11.47
CA CYS A 194 -10.68 8.33 11.89
C CYS A 194 -10.86 7.21 10.85
N PRO A 195 -10.49 5.97 11.16
CA PRO A 195 -10.57 4.86 10.21
C PRO A 195 -12.01 4.52 9.82
N ARG A 196 -12.96 4.59 10.77
CA ARG A 196 -14.36 4.29 10.47
C ARG A 196 -14.99 5.30 9.52
N GLN A 197 -14.71 6.58 9.70
CA GLN A 197 -15.20 7.63 8.80
C GLN A 197 -14.60 7.47 7.40
N PHE A 198 -13.29 7.21 7.31
CA PHE A 198 -12.60 7.00 6.05
C PHE A 198 -13.10 5.71 5.37
N GLY A 199 -13.15 4.61 6.11
CA GLY A 199 -13.56 3.29 5.61
C GLY A 199 -15.01 3.26 5.12
N ALA A 200 -15.94 3.86 5.87
CA ALA A 200 -17.35 3.94 5.46
C ALA A 200 -17.50 4.71 4.12
N ARG A 201 -16.78 5.82 3.96
CA ARG A 201 -16.79 6.60 2.71
C ARG A 201 -16.11 5.84 1.58
N PHE A 202 -14.97 5.19 1.86
CA PHE A 202 -14.25 4.42 0.87
C PHE A 202 -15.08 3.23 0.37
N LEU A 203 -15.70 2.49 1.27
CA LEU A 203 -16.58 1.39 0.93
C LEU A 203 -17.78 1.86 0.09
N SER A 204 -18.44 2.94 0.53
CA SER A 204 -19.58 3.53 -0.18
C SER A 204 -19.20 3.95 -1.61
N TYR A 205 -18.08 4.64 -1.79
CA TYR A 205 -17.66 5.11 -3.11
C TYR A 205 -17.23 3.94 -4.01
N ALA A 206 -16.45 3.00 -3.48
CA ALA A 206 -16.00 1.85 -4.26
C ALA A 206 -17.18 0.95 -4.69
N THR A 207 -18.14 0.68 -3.81
CA THR A 207 -19.31 -0.12 -4.15
C THR A 207 -20.24 0.58 -5.13
N GLU A 208 -20.43 1.90 -5.00
CA GLU A 208 -21.23 2.68 -5.97
C GLU A 208 -20.57 2.70 -7.35
N ILE A 209 -19.27 2.92 -7.45
CA ILE A 209 -18.55 2.89 -8.73
C ILE A 209 -18.64 1.50 -9.38
N LEU A 210 -18.57 0.44 -8.58
CA LEU A 210 -18.66 -0.93 -9.10
C LEU A 210 -20.08 -1.28 -9.58
N SER A 211 -21.10 -0.87 -8.82
CA SER A 211 -22.50 -1.24 -9.10
C SER A 211 -23.16 -0.35 -10.17
N ASN A 212 -22.79 0.92 -10.19
CA ASN A 212 -23.37 1.95 -11.08
C ASN A 212 -22.27 2.79 -11.72
N PRO A 213 -21.37 2.22 -12.53
CA PRO A 213 -20.28 2.98 -13.15
C PRO A 213 -20.86 4.10 -14.03
N PRO A 214 -20.30 5.33 -13.98
CA PRO A 214 -20.64 6.37 -14.94
C PRO A 214 -20.42 5.90 -16.39
N GLU A 215 -21.21 6.39 -17.34
CA GLU A 215 -21.11 6.04 -18.76
C GLU A 215 -19.68 6.26 -19.32
N ALA A 216 -18.99 7.30 -18.85
CA ALA A 216 -17.61 7.59 -19.25
C ALA A 216 -16.61 6.45 -18.90
N LEU A 217 -17.00 5.48 -18.05
CA LEU A 217 -16.19 4.33 -17.69
C LEU A 217 -16.47 3.09 -18.57
N VAL A 218 -17.30 3.18 -19.59
CA VAL A 218 -17.71 2.03 -20.41
C VAL A 218 -16.55 1.23 -21.01
N CYS A 219 -15.43 1.89 -21.35
CA CYS A 219 -14.22 1.26 -21.87
C CYS A 219 -13.16 0.99 -20.79
N GLN A 220 -13.48 1.17 -19.50
CA GLN A 220 -12.52 1.01 -18.43
C GLN A 220 -12.72 -0.30 -17.67
N THR A 221 -11.61 -0.88 -17.20
CA THR A 221 -11.65 -1.98 -16.25
C THR A 221 -11.41 -1.45 -14.83
N LEU A 222 -12.19 -1.95 -13.88
CA LEU A 222 -12.05 -1.59 -12.46
C LEU A 222 -11.20 -2.62 -11.68
N ASP A 223 -11.03 -3.80 -12.20
CA ASP A 223 -10.11 -4.80 -11.63
C ASP A 223 -8.74 -4.69 -12.33
N PRO A 224 -7.65 -4.50 -11.61
CA PRO A 224 -7.48 -4.43 -10.13
C PRO A 224 -7.50 -2.99 -9.56
N TRP A 225 -8.10 -2.03 -10.24
CA TRP A 225 -7.91 -0.58 -10.03
C TRP A 225 -8.93 0.09 -9.11
N LEU A 226 -10.00 -0.60 -8.71
CA LEU A 226 -11.14 0.01 -8.02
C LEU A 226 -10.75 0.79 -6.74
N ASP A 227 -9.84 0.26 -5.94
CA ASP A 227 -9.30 0.93 -4.75
C ASP A 227 -8.59 2.25 -5.12
N GLN A 228 -7.80 2.25 -6.20
CA GLN A 228 -7.09 3.44 -6.67
C GLN A 228 -8.00 4.43 -7.42
N VAL A 229 -9.13 3.98 -7.95
CA VAL A 229 -10.16 4.85 -8.56
C VAL A 229 -10.97 5.57 -7.50
N ALA A 230 -11.38 4.87 -6.45
CA ALA A 230 -12.19 5.45 -5.39
C ALA A 230 -11.35 6.30 -4.39
N LEU A 231 -10.11 5.93 -4.12
CA LEU A 231 -9.27 6.57 -3.11
C LEU A 231 -9.10 8.10 -3.28
N PRO A 232 -8.80 8.65 -4.49
CA PRO A 232 -8.68 10.09 -4.67
C PRO A 232 -9.98 10.84 -4.39
N LEU A 233 -11.14 10.26 -4.70
CA LEU A 233 -12.44 10.85 -4.42
C LEU A 233 -12.71 10.90 -2.91
N VAL A 234 -12.35 9.82 -2.19
CA VAL A 234 -12.46 9.77 -0.73
C VAL A 234 -11.56 10.81 -0.08
N ILE A 235 -10.30 10.86 -0.46
CA ILE A 235 -9.32 11.82 0.08
C ILE A 235 -9.80 13.26 -0.17
N HIS A 236 -10.20 13.58 -1.40
CA HIS A 236 -10.69 14.89 -1.75
C HIS A 236 -11.96 15.28 -0.96
N SER A 237 -12.91 14.35 -0.83
CA SER A 237 -14.16 14.57 -0.07
C SER A 237 -13.93 14.80 1.43
N LEU A 238 -12.77 14.44 1.95
CA LEU A 238 -12.37 14.66 3.34
C LEU A 238 -11.41 15.84 3.51
N GLY A 239 -11.26 16.69 2.47
CA GLY A 239 -10.42 17.87 2.49
C GLY A 239 -8.92 17.60 2.33
N GLY A 240 -8.57 16.40 1.88
CA GLY A 240 -7.19 16.00 1.58
C GLY A 240 -6.76 16.27 0.13
N GLY A 241 -5.53 15.90 -0.18
CA GLY A 241 -4.96 16.13 -1.50
C GLY A 241 -3.50 15.67 -1.65
N ARG A 242 -2.82 16.19 -2.69
CA ARG A 242 -1.47 15.74 -3.10
C ARG A 242 -0.34 16.08 -2.12
N GLN A 243 -0.40 17.22 -1.48
CA GLN A 243 0.79 17.84 -0.87
C GLN A 243 0.71 17.89 0.66
N THR A 244 0.50 16.75 1.30
CA THR A 244 0.46 16.68 2.76
C THR A 244 1.76 16.18 3.38
N LEU A 245 2.62 15.54 2.60
CA LEU A 245 3.93 15.04 3.04
C LEU A 245 5.02 15.40 2.00
N PRO A 246 6.29 15.54 2.44
CA PRO A 246 7.42 15.69 1.52
C PRO A 246 7.47 14.54 0.49
N PRO A 247 7.73 14.85 -0.79
CA PRO A 247 7.84 13.83 -1.84
C PRO A 247 8.86 12.74 -1.49
N GLY A 248 8.50 11.48 -1.70
CA GLY A 248 9.39 10.34 -1.47
C GLY A 248 9.56 9.92 -0.02
N LEU A 249 8.99 10.64 0.95
CA LEU A 249 9.19 10.32 2.36
C LEU A 249 8.66 8.91 2.71
N LEU A 250 7.44 8.59 2.32
CA LEU A 250 6.86 7.24 2.49
C LEU A 250 6.99 6.36 1.23
N ASP A 251 7.56 6.87 0.16
CA ASP A 251 7.79 6.15 -1.09
C ASP A 251 9.29 5.91 -1.36
N GLY A 252 10.09 5.68 -0.32
CA GLY A 252 11.51 5.37 -0.43
C GLY A 252 12.37 5.64 0.80
N SER A 253 12.14 6.74 1.54
CA SER A 253 13.04 7.13 2.64
C SER A 253 12.71 6.47 3.98
N VAL A 254 11.44 6.50 4.39
CA VAL A 254 10.96 5.94 5.68
C VAL A 254 10.23 4.62 5.48
N SER A 255 9.60 4.44 4.34
CA SER A 255 8.99 3.19 3.93
C SER A 255 9.24 2.92 2.44
N CYS A 256 9.23 1.65 2.06
CA CYS A 256 9.45 1.19 0.70
C CYS A 256 8.41 0.14 0.33
N HIS A 257 7.41 0.52 -0.48
CA HIS A 257 6.45 -0.41 -1.06
C HIS A 257 7.13 -1.16 -2.21
N TYR A 258 7.68 -2.33 -1.91
CA TYR A 258 8.52 -3.09 -2.84
C TYR A 258 7.75 -3.96 -3.83
N ARG A 259 6.48 -4.25 -3.58
CA ARG A 259 5.53 -4.99 -4.44
C ARG A 259 5.89 -6.46 -4.68
N THR A 260 7.15 -6.76 -4.95
CA THR A 260 7.69 -8.13 -5.03
C THR A 260 9.17 -8.13 -4.70
N MET A 261 9.68 -9.22 -4.11
CA MET A 261 11.10 -9.34 -3.78
C MET A 261 12.05 -9.13 -4.98
N PRO A 262 11.77 -9.67 -6.19
CA PRO A 262 12.63 -9.38 -7.34
C PRO A 262 12.74 -7.89 -7.69
N LEU A 263 11.67 -7.12 -7.54
CA LEU A 263 11.71 -5.67 -7.78
C LEU A 263 12.48 -4.93 -6.68
N LEU A 264 12.35 -5.35 -5.42
CA LEU A 264 13.15 -4.79 -4.32
C LEU A 264 14.64 -4.89 -4.64
N TYR A 265 15.13 -6.09 -4.95
CA TYR A 265 16.55 -6.28 -5.28
C TYR A 265 16.97 -5.53 -6.54
N ALA A 266 16.11 -5.46 -7.56
CA ALA A 266 16.46 -4.82 -8.83
C ALA A 266 16.62 -3.31 -8.73
N ARG A 267 15.74 -2.63 -8.00
CA ARG A 267 15.59 -1.16 -8.12
C ARG A 267 15.80 -0.37 -6.84
N GLU A 268 15.61 -1.00 -5.67
CA GLU A 268 15.67 -0.22 -4.43
C GLU A 268 17.13 0.04 -3.99
N SER A 269 17.34 1.06 -3.17
CA SER A 269 18.67 1.48 -2.72
C SER A 269 19.40 0.40 -1.92
N ASP A 270 20.72 0.51 -1.78
CA ASP A 270 21.51 -0.39 -0.94
C ASP A 270 21.06 -0.31 0.52
N ALA A 271 20.61 0.86 0.98
CA ALA A 271 20.08 1.03 2.33
C ALA A 271 18.81 0.21 2.56
N VAL A 272 17.87 0.20 1.60
CA VAL A 272 16.64 -0.61 1.68
C VAL A 272 16.97 -2.10 1.72
N VAL A 273 17.89 -2.55 0.86
CA VAL A 273 18.32 -3.96 0.84
C VAL A 273 19.03 -4.33 2.14
N ALA A 274 19.87 -3.46 2.69
CA ALA A 274 20.53 -3.69 3.97
C ALA A 274 19.53 -3.84 5.13
N VAL A 275 18.46 -3.05 5.17
CA VAL A 275 17.38 -3.22 6.15
C VAL A 275 16.70 -4.58 5.97
N LEU A 276 16.32 -4.95 4.74
CA LEU A 276 15.74 -6.26 4.44
C LEU A 276 16.61 -7.39 4.97
N GLU A 277 17.90 -7.39 4.61
CA GLU A 277 18.83 -8.46 4.95
C GLU A 277 19.11 -8.52 6.47
N THR A 278 19.21 -7.36 7.12
CA THR A 278 19.39 -7.27 8.58
C THR A 278 18.19 -7.83 9.33
N VAL A 279 16.99 -7.44 8.93
CA VAL A 279 15.74 -7.92 9.55
C VAL A 279 15.56 -9.42 9.30
N ALA A 280 15.75 -9.87 8.06
CA ALA A 280 15.61 -11.27 7.68
C ALA A 280 16.68 -12.18 8.28
N ALA A 281 17.83 -11.64 8.72
CA ALA A 281 18.87 -12.40 9.40
C ALA A 281 18.54 -12.77 10.85
N GLN A 282 17.59 -12.05 11.49
CA GLN A 282 17.14 -12.34 12.85
C GLN A 282 16.60 -13.77 12.96
N ASN A 283 17.04 -14.56 13.94
CA ASN A 283 16.77 -16.00 14.00
C ASN A 283 15.27 -16.34 13.96
N ALA A 284 14.43 -15.60 14.68
CA ALA A 284 12.99 -15.83 14.70
C ALA A 284 12.37 -15.55 13.32
N VAL A 285 12.70 -14.41 12.71
CA VAL A 285 12.22 -13.98 11.38
C VAL A 285 12.69 -14.97 10.30
N LYS A 286 13.99 -15.32 10.31
CA LYS A 286 14.59 -16.26 9.36
C LYS A 286 13.92 -17.63 9.36
N ARG A 287 13.55 -18.13 10.54
CA ARG A 287 12.87 -19.43 10.68
C ARG A 287 11.55 -19.44 9.94
N VAL A 288 10.73 -18.40 10.12
CA VAL A 288 9.42 -18.26 9.50
C VAL A 288 9.55 -17.95 8.00
N LEU A 289 10.37 -16.97 7.61
CA LEU A 289 10.45 -16.56 6.21
C LEU A 289 11.01 -17.62 5.27
N LYS A 290 11.79 -18.59 5.78
CA LYS A 290 12.31 -19.71 4.98
C LYS A 290 11.23 -20.71 4.55
N ASP A 291 10.08 -20.72 5.20
CA ASP A 291 8.96 -21.60 4.83
C ASP A 291 8.19 -21.06 3.61
N HIS A 292 8.38 -19.76 3.27
CA HIS A 292 7.87 -19.20 2.03
C HIS A 292 8.93 -19.27 0.92
N GLU A 293 8.72 -20.16 -0.04
CA GLU A 293 9.69 -20.49 -1.08
C GLU A 293 10.22 -19.27 -1.88
N PRO A 294 9.39 -18.25 -2.26
CA PRO A 294 9.89 -17.04 -2.87
C PRO A 294 10.89 -16.27 -1.99
N PHE A 295 10.62 -16.11 -0.71
CA PHE A 295 11.53 -15.41 0.22
C PHE A 295 12.80 -16.22 0.46
N LYS A 296 12.69 -17.54 0.62
CA LYS A 296 13.83 -18.42 0.73
C LYS A 296 14.78 -18.28 -0.45
N LYS A 297 14.25 -18.28 -1.68
CA LYS A 297 15.05 -18.14 -2.91
C LYS A 297 15.68 -16.77 -3.05
N MET A 298 14.95 -15.71 -2.71
CA MET A 298 15.40 -14.34 -2.92
C MET A 298 16.33 -13.83 -1.82
N ILE A 299 16.04 -14.15 -0.56
CA ILE A 299 16.75 -13.58 0.59
C ILE A 299 17.89 -14.52 1.08
N TYR A 300 17.63 -15.83 1.14
CA TYR A 300 18.56 -16.79 1.76
C TYR A 300 19.33 -17.64 0.75
N GLN A 301 19.03 -17.52 -0.53
CA GLN A 301 19.74 -18.13 -1.64
C GLN A 301 20.19 -17.02 -2.63
N PRO A 302 21.06 -17.32 -3.61
CA PRO A 302 21.74 -16.29 -4.40
C PRO A 302 20.84 -15.53 -5.39
N LYS A 303 19.52 -15.83 -5.49
CA LYS A 303 18.66 -15.22 -6.52
C LYS A 303 18.52 -13.70 -6.35
N GLY A 304 18.40 -13.18 -5.13
CA GLY A 304 18.31 -11.74 -4.90
C GLY A 304 19.56 -11.01 -5.36
N VAL A 305 20.72 -11.51 -4.98
CA VAL A 305 22.03 -10.96 -5.42
C VAL A 305 22.16 -11.06 -6.94
N ALA A 306 21.75 -12.17 -7.55
CA ALA A 306 21.78 -12.33 -9.01
C ALA A 306 20.84 -11.31 -9.71
N VAL A 307 19.62 -11.09 -9.19
CA VAL A 307 18.73 -10.04 -9.72
C VAL A 307 19.36 -8.65 -9.62
N ARG A 308 20.00 -8.35 -8.46
CA ARG A 308 20.63 -7.05 -8.25
C ARG A 308 21.76 -6.79 -9.24
N ALA A 309 22.53 -7.81 -9.60
CA ALA A 309 23.63 -7.75 -10.55
C ALA A 309 23.18 -7.51 -12.01
N LEU A 310 21.90 -7.74 -12.34
CA LEU A 310 21.38 -7.49 -13.71
C LEU A 310 21.26 -6.01 -14.07
N PHE A 311 21.28 -5.12 -13.07
CA PHE A 311 20.91 -3.72 -13.28
C PHE A 311 21.99 -2.76 -12.74
N ASP A 312 22.34 -1.78 -13.58
CA ASP A 312 23.01 -0.57 -13.10
C ASP A 312 21.97 0.35 -12.45
N ARG A 313 22.05 0.51 -11.14
CA ARG A 313 21.10 1.32 -10.37
C ARG A 313 21.21 2.82 -10.62
N ALA A 314 22.33 3.29 -11.16
CA ALA A 314 22.45 4.67 -11.60
C ALA A 314 21.68 4.94 -12.90
N ASN A 315 21.42 3.87 -13.70
CA ASN A 315 20.77 3.93 -15.00
C ASN A 315 19.64 2.89 -15.13
N LEU A 316 18.76 2.82 -14.16
CA LEU A 316 17.61 1.89 -14.21
C LEU A 316 16.67 2.20 -15.38
N PRO A 317 16.09 1.16 -16.01
CA PRO A 317 15.04 1.34 -16.99
C PRO A 317 13.88 2.15 -16.39
N ARG A 318 13.40 3.18 -17.09
CA ARG A 318 12.33 4.07 -16.63
C ARG A 318 10.99 3.35 -16.42
N ARG A 319 10.73 2.28 -17.21
CA ARG A 319 9.49 1.51 -17.15
C ARG A 319 9.73 0.23 -16.34
N GLU A 320 8.99 0.03 -15.26
CA GLU A 320 9.05 -1.18 -14.44
C GLU A 320 8.86 -2.46 -15.28
N GLN A 321 8.02 -2.42 -16.32
CA GLN A 321 7.80 -3.59 -17.18
C GLN A 321 9.08 -4.09 -17.85
N VAL A 322 10.02 -3.19 -18.18
CA VAL A 322 11.33 -3.58 -18.75
C VAL A 322 12.14 -4.35 -17.69
N ILE A 323 12.15 -3.86 -16.44
CA ILE A 323 12.82 -4.53 -15.32
C ILE A 323 12.22 -5.93 -15.13
N ARG A 324 10.88 -6.03 -15.06
CA ARG A 324 10.17 -7.31 -14.91
C ARG A 324 10.52 -8.30 -16.03
N ASN A 325 10.51 -7.83 -17.28
CA ASN A 325 10.80 -8.68 -18.43
C ASN A 325 12.25 -9.18 -18.42
N THR A 326 13.20 -8.33 -18.03
CA THR A 326 14.60 -8.72 -17.91
C THR A 326 14.78 -9.81 -16.84
N ILE A 327 14.21 -9.62 -15.63
CA ILE A 327 14.30 -10.62 -14.56
C ILE A 327 13.66 -11.96 -14.98
N LYS A 328 12.50 -11.90 -15.69
CA LYS A 328 11.81 -13.10 -16.19
C LYS A 328 12.65 -13.84 -17.22
N ARG A 329 13.25 -13.14 -18.16
CA ARG A 329 14.10 -13.73 -19.21
C ARG A 329 15.29 -14.47 -18.62
N GLU A 330 15.88 -13.97 -17.55
CA GLU A 330 16.99 -14.60 -16.84
C GLU A 330 16.55 -15.73 -15.87
N GLY A 331 15.27 -16.09 -15.83
CA GLY A 331 14.74 -17.16 -14.95
C GLY A 331 14.80 -16.83 -13.45
N LEU A 332 14.93 -15.54 -13.11
CA LEU A 332 15.10 -15.09 -11.72
C LEU A 332 13.81 -14.57 -11.09
N TRP A 333 12.72 -14.49 -11.86
CA TRP A 333 11.42 -14.05 -11.34
C TRP A 333 10.79 -15.13 -10.46
N VAL A 334 10.55 -14.79 -9.18
CA VAL A 334 9.80 -15.62 -8.22
C VAL A 334 8.72 -14.74 -7.55
N ARG A 335 7.53 -15.33 -7.32
CA ARG A 335 6.38 -14.60 -6.75
C ARG A 335 5.60 -15.52 -5.79
#